data_cae4c60fa4e5cb11e2cfbef92c617fdc
#
_entry.id   cae4c60fa4e5cb11e2cfbef92c617fdc
#
_cell.length_a   1.000
_cell.length_b   1.000
_cell.length_c   1.000
_cell.angle_alpha   90.00
_cell.angle_beta   90.00
_cell.angle_gamma   90.00
#
_symmetry.space_group_name_H-M   'P 1'
#
loop_
_entity.id
_entity.type
_entity.pdbx_description
1 polymer ?
#
loop_
_entity_poly.entity_id
_entity_poly.type
_entity_poly.pdbx_seq_one_letter_code
_entity_poly.pdbx_strand_id
1 'polypeptide(L)'
;MNRKTVSLLLLLFLSVVGTPAAVSAQNSAKSLADKLGFPRDAKLLIVHADDVGMTHSVNAATIKALESGNVNSASIMVPCPWFPEIAEYAKSHPDADFGLHLTLTSERIYYRWGPVASKDEVPSLVDANGYFHHDWTATTPINPREAELELRAQIDRAHGMGIRPTHLDSHQYRLVDNGKELFEVFLRVAHDYKLPVFVTRDWFADHPYLESSLRPTDIVLDHTITISPTVPPEKWAEFYRTSLKNLRPGVTEFVIHLAFADDEMKAATLERDTWGAAWRQRDFDFFRSEEFRELLREQNIKLVTWRELARAAGQ
;
A
#
# COMPACT_ATOMS: atom_id res chain seq x y z
N MET A 1 -75.41 38.15 52.56
CA MET A 1 -75.67 38.35 51.12
C MET A 1 -74.31 38.36 50.43
N ASN A 2 -73.90 37.27 49.88
CA ASN A 2 -72.59 37.06 49.30
C ASN A 2 -72.61 37.29 47.77
N ARG A 3 -71.80 38.21 47.30
CA ARG A 3 -71.54 38.38 45.89
C ARG A 3 -70.26 37.58 45.54
N LYS A 4 -70.40 36.57 44.69
CA LYS A 4 -69.29 35.81 44.11
C LYS A 4 -68.76 36.54 42.90
N THR A 5 -67.50 36.91 42.93
CA THR A 5 -66.77 37.46 41.81
C THR A 5 -66.19 36.31 40.98
N VAL A 6 -66.53 36.22 39.71
CA VAL A 6 -65.95 35.25 38.76
C VAL A 6 -64.79 35.93 38.05
N SER A 7 -63.59 35.45 38.26
CA SER A 7 -62.38 35.85 37.53
C SER A 7 -62.25 35.01 36.26
N LEU A 8 -62.24 35.70 35.12
CA LEU A 8 -61.97 35.11 33.78
C LEU A 8 -60.49 35.07 33.53
N LEU A 9 -59.90 33.87 33.51
CA LEU A 9 -58.53 33.66 33.12
C LEU A 9 -58.43 33.59 31.58
N LEU A 10 -57.74 34.57 30.98
CA LEU A 10 -57.40 34.59 29.55
C LEU A 10 -56.12 33.80 29.35
N LEU A 11 -56.21 32.61 28.73
CA LEU A 11 -55.05 31.81 28.31
C LEU A 11 -54.56 32.35 26.96
N LEU A 12 -53.39 33.03 26.97
CA LEU A 12 -52.66 33.35 25.75
C LEU A 12 -51.91 32.11 25.28
N PHE A 13 -52.30 31.57 24.12
CA PHE A 13 -51.49 30.56 23.38
C PHE A 13 -50.40 31.29 22.62
N LEU A 14 -49.14 31.20 23.09
CA LEU A 14 -47.95 31.56 22.31
C LEU A 14 -47.64 30.40 21.34
N SER A 15 -47.95 30.57 20.07
CA SER A 15 -47.49 29.72 18.98
C SER A 15 -45.99 29.96 18.71
N VAL A 16 -45.14 29.10 19.19
CA VAL A 16 -43.71 29.09 18.82
C VAL A 16 -43.60 28.56 17.38
N VAL A 17 -43.47 29.45 16.44
CA VAL A 17 -43.08 29.07 15.07
C VAL A 17 -41.58 28.67 15.09
N GLY A 18 -41.34 27.39 15.18
CA GLY A 18 -39.99 26.82 15.01
C GLY A 18 -39.49 27.03 13.60
N THR A 19 -38.51 27.91 13.42
CA THR A 19 -37.75 28.01 12.18
C THR A 19 -37.05 26.65 11.96
N PRO A 20 -37.16 26.02 10.77
CA PRO A 20 -36.38 24.83 10.47
C PRO A 20 -34.90 25.21 10.52
N ALA A 21 -34.14 24.57 11.42
CA ALA A 21 -32.70 24.66 11.43
C ALA A 21 -32.21 24.16 10.07
N ALA A 22 -31.62 25.07 9.28
CA ALA A 22 -30.89 24.69 8.08
C ALA A 22 -29.77 23.74 8.50
N VAL A 23 -29.94 22.46 8.18
CA VAL A 23 -28.86 21.48 8.29
C VAL A 23 -27.75 21.99 7.36
N SER A 24 -26.75 22.62 7.97
CA SER A 24 -25.52 22.96 7.28
C SER A 24 -24.97 21.67 6.69
N ALA A 25 -25.07 21.52 5.38
CA ALA A 25 -24.33 20.49 4.64
C ALA A 25 -22.84 20.82 4.85
N GLN A 26 -22.24 20.25 5.90
CA GLN A 26 -20.81 20.25 6.04
C GLN A 26 -20.25 19.67 4.74
N ASN A 27 -19.48 20.48 4.03
CA ASN A 27 -18.70 20.07 2.86
C ASN A 27 -17.68 19.03 3.35
N SER A 28 -18.14 17.79 3.55
CA SER A 28 -17.23 16.69 3.84
C SER A 28 -16.36 16.50 2.60
N ALA A 29 -15.05 16.57 2.78
CA ALA A 29 -14.09 16.30 1.70
C ALA A 29 -14.49 15.03 0.96
N LYS A 30 -14.35 15.04 -0.37
CA LYS A 30 -14.65 13.87 -1.20
C LYS A 30 -13.77 12.69 -0.76
N SER A 31 -14.38 11.54 -0.53
CA SER A 31 -13.67 10.28 -0.28
C SER A 31 -12.90 9.84 -1.54
N LEU A 32 -11.98 8.89 -1.41
CA LEU A 32 -11.30 8.31 -2.58
C LEU A 32 -12.32 7.64 -3.52
N ALA A 33 -13.33 6.96 -2.98
CA ALA A 33 -14.42 6.39 -3.78
C ALA A 33 -15.17 7.48 -4.58
N ASP A 34 -15.53 8.62 -3.94
CA ASP A 34 -16.18 9.75 -4.63
C ASP A 34 -15.29 10.32 -5.76
N LYS A 35 -13.97 10.40 -5.54
CA LYS A 35 -13.01 10.88 -6.55
C LYS A 35 -12.92 9.93 -7.76
N LEU A 36 -13.01 8.63 -7.50
CA LEU A 36 -13.03 7.58 -8.52
C LEU A 36 -14.40 7.41 -9.20
N GLY A 37 -15.44 8.14 -8.78
CA GLY A 37 -16.78 8.06 -9.35
C GLY A 37 -17.62 6.89 -8.81
N PHE A 38 -17.23 6.29 -7.70
CA PHE A 38 -17.97 5.23 -7.02
C PHE A 38 -18.79 5.78 -5.85
N PRO A 39 -19.88 5.10 -5.44
CA PRO A 39 -20.58 5.38 -4.20
C PRO A 39 -19.64 5.28 -2.98
N ARG A 40 -19.93 6.05 -1.91
CA ARG A 40 -19.10 6.06 -0.69
C ARG A 40 -19.02 4.73 0.04
N ASP A 41 -20.03 3.90 -0.13
CA ASP A 41 -20.13 2.55 0.43
C ASP A 41 -19.52 1.47 -0.48
N ALA A 42 -18.94 1.85 -1.61
CA ALA A 42 -18.28 0.91 -2.51
C ALA A 42 -17.06 0.27 -1.84
N LYS A 43 -16.88 -1.03 -2.08
CA LYS A 43 -15.71 -1.81 -1.68
C LYS A 43 -14.74 -1.83 -2.85
N LEU A 44 -13.66 -1.05 -2.74
CA LEU A 44 -12.64 -0.90 -3.77
C LEU A 44 -11.36 -1.60 -3.32
N LEU A 45 -10.74 -2.37 -4.19
CA LEU A 45 -9.62 -3.22 -3.86
C LEU A 45 -8.46 -3.06 -4.84
N ILE A 46 -7.28 -2.83 -4.32
CA ILE A 46 -6.00 -3.02 -4.99
C ILE A 46 -5.43 -4.34 -4.49
N VAL A 47 -5.22 -5.31 -5.38
CA VAL A 47 -4.48 -6.53 -5.07
C VAL A 47 -3.05 -6.31 -5.51
N HIS A 48 -2.19 -6.06 -4.54
CA HIS A 48 -0.84 -5.56 -4.76
C HIS A 48 0.22 -6.62 -4.47
N ALA A 49 1.06 -6.90 -5.45
CA ALA A 49 2.15 -7.87 -5.34
C ALA A 49 3.50 -7.17 -5.08
N ASP A 50 4.06 -7.38 -3.90
CA ASP A 50 5.37 -6.87 -3.49
C ASP A 50 6.53 -7.70 -4.06
N ASP A 51 7.75 -7.17 -3.93
CA ASP A 51 9.04 -7.83 -4.17
C ASP A 51 9.35 -8.19 -5.64
N VAL A 52 8.68 -7.60 -6.62
CA VAL A 52 8.94 -7.90 -8.03
C VAL A 52 10.35 -7.44 -8.42
N GLY A 53 11.09 -8.27 -9.15
CA GLY A 53 12.52 -8.04 -9.44
C GLY A 53 13.46 -8.79 -8.50
N MET A 54 12.95 -9.37 -7.40
CA MET A 54 13.79 -10.11 -6.47
C MET A 54 14.37 -11.36 -7.14
N THR A 55 13.52 -12.24 -7.69
CA THR A 55 13.91 -13.46 -8.41
C THR A 55 13.11 -13.63 -9.70
N HIS A 56 13.58 -14.50 -10.62
CA HIS A 56 12.79 -14.88 -11.79
C HIS A 56 11.46 -15.51 -11.40
N SER A 57 11.45 -16.35 -10.38
CA SER A 57 10.25 -17.01 -9.85
C SER A 57 9.19 -16.03 -9.39
N VAL A 58 9.62 -14.89 -8.75
CA VAL A 58 8.70 -13.80 -8.37
C VAL A 58 8.17 -13.09 -9.60
N ASN A 59 9.05 -12.71 -10.53
CA ASN A 59 8.66 -12.02 -11.77
C ASN A 59 7.65 -12.85 -12.56
N ALA A 60 7.97 -14.12 -12.84
CA ALA A 60 7.13 -15.00 -13.63
C ALA A 60 5.75 -15.25 -12.99
N ALA A 61 5.69 -15.43 -11.66
CA ALA A 61 4.43 -15.57 -10.95
C ALA A 61 3.60 -14.29 -10.99
N THR A 62 4.23 -13.13 -10.75
CA THR A 62 3.54 -11.84 -10.74
C THR A 62 3.03 -11.47 -12.13
N ILE A 63 3.84 -11.60 -13.18
CA ILE A 63 3.41 -11.38 -14.57
C ILE A 63 2.16 -12.21 -14.87
N LYS A 64 2.22 -13.51 -14.58
CA LYS A 64 1.10 -14.43 -14.83
C LYS A 64 -0.16 -14.09 -14.03
N ALA A 65 -0.01 -13.52 -12.83
CA ALA A 65 -1.12 -13.06 -12.01
C ALA A 65 -1.73 -11.75 -12.55
N LEU A 66 -0.90 -10.80 -12.96
CA LEU A 66 -1.34 -9.56 -13.62
C LEU A 66 -2.09 -9.85 -14.94
N GLU A 67 -1.55 -10.71 -15.79
CA GLU A 67 -2.19 -11.11 -17.05
C GLU A 67 -3.54 -11.81 -16.85
N SER A 68 -3.76 -12.45 -15.70
CA SER A 68 -5.05 -13.04 -15.35
C SER A 68 -6.13 -12.02 -14.97
N GLY A 69 -5.74 -10.77 -14.68
CA GLY A 69 -6.60 -9.70 -14.22
C GLY A 69 -7.07 -9.83 -12.76
N ASN A 70 -6.55 -10.80 -12.01
CA ASN A 70 -6.91 -10.99 -10.60
C ASN A 70 -6.03 -10.16 -9.66
N VAL A 71 -4.77 -9.97 -10.03
CA VAL A 71 -3.83 -9.05 -9.41
C VAL A 71 -3.73 -7.84 -10.33
N ASN A 72 -3.81 -6.65 -9.79
CA ASN A 72 -3.96 -5.45 -10.61
C ASN A 72 -2.96 -4.34 -10.26
N SER A 73 -2.05 -4.59 -9.34
CA SER A 73 -0.93 -3.71 -9.02
C SER A 73 0.27 -4.53 -8.54
N ALA A 74 1.47 -4.00 -8.70
CA ALA A 74 2.69 -4.61 -8.17
C ALA A 74 3.78 -3.55 -7.97
N SER A 75 4.79 -3.82 -7.12
CA SER A 75 5.92 -2.93 -6.93
C SER A 75 7.28 -3.61 -7.11
N ILE A 76 8.22 -2.87 -7.69
CA ILE A 76 9.49 -3.38 -8.22
C ILE A 76 10.65 -3.00 -7.31
N MET A 77 11.44 -3.98 -6.89
CA MET A 77 12.70 -3.84 -6.16
C MET A 77 13.86 -3.56 -7.13
N VAL A 78 14.18 -2.31 -7.34
CA VAL A 78 15.22 -1.88 -8.31
C VAL A 78 16.64 -2.38 -7.97
N PRO A 79 17.05 -2.51 -6.68
CA PRO A 79 18.38 -3.04 -6.35
C PRO A 79 18.56 -4.54 -6.61
N CYS A 80 17.48 -5.28 -6.83
CA CYS A 80 17.51 -6.73 -6.91
C CYS A 80 18.00 -7.26 -8.26
N PRO A 81 18.63 -8.47 -8.29
CA PRO A 81 19.30 -9.01 -9.48
C PRO A 81 18.39 -9.23 -10.69
N TRP A 82 17.10 -9.53 -10.50
CA TRP A 82 16.15 -9.80 -11.57
C TRP A 82 15.33 -8.56 -11.98
N PHE A 83 15.72 -7.38 -11.49
CA PHE A 83 15.14 -6.10 -11.92
C PHE A 83 15.15 -5.90 -13.44
N PRO A 84 16.24 -6.21 -14.21
CA PRO A 84 16.25 -6.00 -15.65
C PRO A 84 15.14 -6.74 -16.40
N GLU A 85 14.78 -7.94 -15.97
CA GLU A 85 13.70 -8.73 -16.59
C GLU A 85 12.34 -8.05 -16.45
N ILE A 86 11.99 -7.66 -15.22
CA ILE A 86 10.70 -6.99 -15.01
C ILE A 86 10.69 -5.57 -15.60
N ALA A 87 11.84 -4.90 -15.69
CA ALA A 87 11.94 -3.61 -16.33
C ALA A 87 11.59 -3.69 -17.83
N GLU A 88 12.04 -4.72 -18.53
CA GLU A 88 11.70 -4.93 -19.95
C GLU A 88 10.21 -5.27 -20.12
N TYR A 89 9.65 -6.08 -19.20
CA TYR A 89 8.21 -6.34 -19.21
C TYR A 89 7.40 -5.06 -18.97
N ALA A 90 7.71 -4.29 -17.91
CA ALA A 90 7.00 -3.05 -17.58
C ALA A 90 7.08 -2.01 -18.70
N LYS A 91 8.25 -1.89 -19.35
CA LYS A 91 8.45 -1.02 -20.52
C LYS A 91 7.56 -1.41 -21.71
N SER A 92 7.36 -2.71 -21.94
CA SER A 92 6.49 -3.22 -23.02
C SER A 92 5.01 -3.21 -22.66
N HIS A 93 4.66 -3.04 -21.36
CA HIS A 93 3.31 -2.99 -20.84
C HIS A 93 3.05 -1.68 -20.06
N PRO A 94 3.08 -0.51 -20.72
CA PRO A 94 3.02 0.80 -20.05
C PRO A 94 1.70 1.05 -19.31
N ASP A 95 0.66 0.28 -19.60
CA ASP A 95 -0.63 0.37 -18.91
C ASP A 95 -0.71 -0.50 -17.65
N ALA A 96 0.24 -1.40 -17.42
CA ALA A 96 0.31 -2.16 -16.19
C ALA A 96 0.62 -1.23 -14.99
N ASP A 97 0.04 -1.52 -13.83
CA ASP A 97 0.16 -0.69 -12.64
C ASP A 97 1.37 -1.14 -11.82
N PHE A 98 2.56 -0.66 -12.22
CA PHE A 98 3.80 -0.91 -11.51
C PHE A 98 4.24 0.29 -10.69
N GLY A 99 4.41 0.10 -9.37
CA GLY A 99 5.11 0.99 -8.48
C GLY A 99 6.57 0.61 -8.30
N LEU A 100 7.27 1.33 -7.43
CA LEU A 100 8.62 0.96 -6.98
C LEU A 100 8.59 0.61 -5.49
N HIS A 101 9.06 -0.60 -5.19
CA HIS A 101 9.27 -1.12 -3.84
C HIS A 101 10.61 -0.63 -3.31
N LEU A 102 10.63 0.61 -2.81
CA LEU A 102 11.86 1.27 -2.38
C LEU A 102 12.53 0.49 -1.25
N THR A 103 13.74 0.06 -1.51
CA THR A 103 14.41 -0.98 -0.76
C THR A 103 15.68 -0.43 -0.12
N LEU A 104 15.79 -0.55 1.22
CA LEU A 104 16.94 -0.14 2.00
C LEU A 104 17.47 -1.25 2.94
N THR A 105 16.95 -2.48 2.79
CA THR A 105 17.37 -3.67 3.56
C THR A 105 17.58 -4.85 2.63
N SER A 106 18.36 -5.85 3.08
CA SER A 106 18.61 -7.11 2.36
C SER A 106 18.59 -8.27 3.35
N GLU A 107 17.40 -8.78 3.65
CA GLU A 107 17.12 -9.67 4.77
C GLU A 107 17.45 -11.14 4.50
N ARG A 108 17.85 -11.51 3.29
CA ARG A 108 18.18 -12.90 2.94
C ARG A 108 19.59 -13.30 3.40
N ILE A 109 19.81 -14.55 3.71
CA ILE A 109 21.11 -15.02 4.28
C ILE A 109 22.19 -15.00 3.20
N TYR A 110 21.92 -15.60 2.06
CA TYR A 110 22.89 -15.77 0.98
C TYR A 110 22.53 -14.99 -0.28
N TYR A 111 21.25 -14.74 -0.51
CA TYR A 111 20.76 -13.99 -1.64
C TYR A 111 20.65 -12.50 -1.27
N ARG A 112 21.78 -11.79 -1.40
CA ARG A 112 21.95 -10.41 -0.93
C ARG A 112 22.02 -9.41 -2.08
N TRP A 113 21.53 -8.23 -1.81
CA TRP A 113 21.62 -7.08 -2.72
C TRP A 113 22.12 -5.84 -1.99
N GLY A 114 22.73 -4.93 -2.74
CA GLY A 114 23.28 -3.67 -2.24
C GLY A 114 22.57 -2.48 -2.89
N PRO A 115 23.03 -1.25 -2.58
CA PRO A 115 22.44 -0.01 -3.09
C PRO A 115 22.63 0.15 -4.60
N VAL A 116 21.76 0.96 -5.20
CA VAL A 116 21.89 1.47 -6.57
C VAL A 116 22.91 2.61 -6.63
N ALA A 117 22.91 3.47 -5.62
CA ALA A 117 23.95 4.47 -5.42
C ALA A 117 25.31 3.82 -5.11
N SER A 118 26.40 4.57 -5.27
CA SER A 118 27.70 4.08 -4.82
C SER A 118 27.68 3.81 -3.32
N LYS A 119 28.14 2.62 -2.90
CA LYS A 119 28.22 2.29 -1.47
C LYS A 119 29.08 3.29 -0.66
N ASP A 120 30.01 3.97 -1.32
CA ASP A 120 30.87 4.97 -0.68
C ASP A 120 30.14 6.30 -0.43
N GLU A 121 29.01 6.52 -1.12
CA GLU A 121 28.12 7.67 -0.91
C GLU A 121 26.99 7.39 0.10
N VAL A 122 26.71 6.11 0.40
CA VAL A 122 25.65 5.66 1.32
C VAL A 122 26.18 4.68 2.39
N PRO A 123 27.31 5.00 3.05
CA PRO A 123 27.96 4.05 3.96
C PRO A 123 27.10 3.63 5.17
N SER A 124 26.13 4.44 5.61
CA SER A 124 25.23 4.04 6.71
C SER A 124 24.21 2.99 6.30
N LEU A 125 24.00 2.79 4.99
CA LEU A 125 23.01 1.84 4.48
C LEU A 125 23.56 0.43 4.30
N VAL A 126 24.90 0.27 4.33
CA VAL A 126 25.54 -0.99 3.93
C VAL A 126 26.38 -1.61 5.04
N ASP A 127 26.48 -2.92 5.02
CA ASP A 127 27.40 -3.69 5.85
C ASP A 127 28.83 -3.66 5.28
N ALA A 128 29.77 -4.28 6.00
CA ALA A 128 31.18 -4.33 5.61
C ALA A 128 31.43 -4.99 4.23
N ASN A 129 30.46 -5.77 3.72
CA ASN A 129 30.55 -6.44 2.41
C ASN A 129 29.90 -5.60 1.29
N GLY A 130 29.28 -4.45 1.62
CA GLY A 130 28.62 -3.57 0.65
C GLY A 130 27.19 -3.98 0.30
N TYR A 131 26.57 -4.88 1.05
CA TYR A 131 25.15 -5.18 0.95
C TYR A 131 24.35 -4.29 1.89
N PHE A 132 23.09 -4.00 1.61
CA PHE A 132 22.21 -3.39 2.58
C PHE A 132 22.20 -4.19 3.88
N HIS A 133 22.01 -3.51 5.01
CA HIS A 133 21.87 -4.20 6.28
C HIS A 133 20.73 -5.22 6.23
N HIS A 134 20.93 -6.33 6.94
CA HIS A 134 19.92 -7.39 7.04
C HIS A 134 18.64 -6.89 7.72
N ASP A 135 18.81 -6.11 8.77
CA ASP A 135 17.74 -5.44 9.49
C ASP A 135 18.26 -4.14 10.11
N TRP A 136 17.37 -3.19 10.38
CA TRP A 136 17.71 -1.97 11.09
C TRP A 136 17.45 -2.14 12.58
N THR A 137 18.48 -1.92 13.35
CA THR A 137 18.40 -1.94 14.80
C THR A 137 18.73 -0.55 15.36
N ALA A 138 18.49 -0.31 16.63
CA ALA A 138 18.91 0.91 17.29
C ALA A 138 20.43 1.16 17.23
N THR A 139 21.21 0.12 16.92
CA THR A 139 22.67 0.18 16.76
C THR A 139 23.13 0.42 15.32
N THR A 140 22.20 0.49 14.37
CA THR A 140 22.45 0.74 12.95
C THR A 140 21.71 2.01 12.54
N PRO A 141 22.21 3.20 12.94
CA PRO A 141 21.55 4.46 12.60
C PRO A 141 21.69 4.73 11.11
N ILE A 142 20.54 4.91 10.45
CA ILE A 142 20.47 5.27 9.02
C ILE A 142 20.59 6.79 8.91
N ASN A 143 21.47 7.24 8.04
CA ASN A 143 21.57 8.65 7.71
C ASN A 143 20.46 9.04 6.71
N PRO A 144 19.54 9.95 7.07
CA PRO A 144 18.42 10.33 6.21
C PRO A 144 18.83 10.92 4.85
N ARG A 145 20.01 11.58 4.78
CA ARG A 145 20.54 12.10 3.50
C ARG A 145 21.01 10.99 2.58
N GLU A 146 21.63 9.95 3.15
CA GLU A 146 22.07 8.78 2.39
C GLU A 146 20.86 7.96 1.94
N ALA A 147 19.84 7.82 2.80
CA ALA A 147 18.56 7.22 2.41
C ALA A 147 17.93 7.98 1.24
N GLU A 148 17.86 9.33 1.30
CA GLU A 148 17.35 10.15 0.19
C GLU A 148 18.13 9.93 -1.11
N LEU A 149 19.45 9.89 -1.04
CA LEU A 149 20.31 9.66 -2.21
C LEU A 149 20.00 8.31 -2.86
N GLU A 150 19.88 7.26 -2.06
CA GLU A 150 19.57 5.92 -2.54
C GLU A 150 18.16 5.82 -3.13
N LEU A 151 17.14 6.40 -2.47
CA LEU A 151 15.78 6.39 -3.00
C LEU A 151 15.69 7.06 -4.36
N ARG A 152 16.38 8.21 -4.54
CA ARG A 152 16.47 8.90 -5.84
C ARG A 152 17.18 8.04 -6.88
N ALA A 153 18.29 7.39 -6.51
CA ALA A 153 19.03 6.51 -7.41
C ALA A 153 18.18 5.33 -7.90
N GLN A 154 17.34 4.74 -7.03
CA GLN A 154 16.42 3.68 -7.42
C GLN A 154 15.35 4.19 -8.43
N ILE A 155 14.75 5.34 -8.18
CA ILE A 155 13.75 5.93 -9.08
C ILE A 155 14.38 6.31 -10.42
N ASP A 156 15.54 6.95 -10.40
CA ASP A 156 16.26 7.38 -11.62
C ASP A 156 16.69 6.18 -12.46
N ARG A 157 17.15 5.10 -11.82
CA ARG A 157 17.47 3.84 -12.51
C ARG A 157 16.25 3.22 -13.17
N ALA A 158 15.11 3.20 -12.48
CA ALA A 158 13.85 2.71 -13.04
C ALA A 158 13.42 3.55 -14.27
N HIS A 159 13.47 4.87 -14.16
CA HIS A 159 13.18 5.78 -15.26
C HIS A 159 14.17 5.57 -16.44
N GLY A 160 15.47 5.40 -16.14
CA GLY A 160 16.51 5.11 -17.14
C GLY A 160 16.26 3.80 -17.89
N MET A 161 15.61 2.82 -17.28
CA MET A 161 15.17 1.57 -17.90
C MET A 161 13.81 1.67 -18.61
N GLY A 162 13.19 2.85 -18.62
CA GLY A 162 11.93 3.10 -19.32
C GLY A 162 10.68 2.81 -18.50
N ILE A 163 10.80 2.52 -17.19
CA ILE A 163 9.65 2.34 -16.30
C ILE A 163 9.08 3.70 -15.93
N ARG A 164 7.75 3.79 -15.91
CA ARG A 164 7.00 4.94 -15.39
C ARG A 164 6.18 4.49 -14.19
N PRO A 165 6.73 4.60 -12.98
CA PRO A 165 6.06 4.13 -11.78
C PRO A 165 4.72 4.83 -11.57
N THR A 166 3.74 4.12 -11.03
CA THR A 166 2.43 4.67 -10.68
C THR A 166 2.35 5.12 -9.23
N HIS A 167 3.21 4.57 -8.38
CA HIS A 167 3.29 4.86 -6.94
C HIS A 167 4.63 4.40 -6.37
N LEU A 168 4.86 4.73 -5.13
CA LEU A 168 5.98 4.28 -4.32
C LEU A 168 5.48 3.61 -3.05
N ASP A 169 6.10 2.53 -2.67
CA ASP A 169 5.94 1.87 -1.38
C ASP A 169 7.30 1.55 -0.74
N SER A 170 7.31 0.85 0.37
CA SER A 170 8.53 0.65 1.15
C SER A 170 8.72 -0.81 1.52
N HIS A 171 9.78 -1.43 1.03
CA HIS A 171 10.17 -2.79 1.42
C HIS A 171 10.24 -2.91 2.95
N GLN A 172 9.53 -3.92 3.49
CA GLN A 172 9.40 -4.14 4.94
C GLN A 172 8.89 -2.92 5.72
N TYR A 173 8.18 -1.99 5.08
CA TYR A 173 7.67 -0.74 5.69
C TYR A 173 8.75 0.15 6.34
N ARG A 174 10.04 -0.03 5.98
CA ARG A 174 11.17 0.63 6.66
C ARG A 174 11.11 2.15 6.62
N LEU A 175 10.59 2.74 5.55
CA LEU A 175 10.41 4.20 5.44
C LEU A 175 9.21 4.73 6.24
N VAL A 176 8.33 3.83 6.69
CA VAL A 176 7.16 4.15 7.51
C VAL A 176 7.43 3.90 8.99
N ASP A 177 8.00 2.75 9.36
CA ASP A 177 8.13 2.31 10.75
C ASP A 177 9.32 2.91 11.50
N ASN A 178 10.34 3.44 10.80
CA ASN A 178 11.57 3.90 11.41
C ASN A 178 11.59 5.40 11.75
N GLY A 179 10.41 5.98 11.94
CA GLY A 179 10.25 7.30 12.50
C GLY A 179 10.00 8.40 11.48
N LYS A 180 9.60 9.55 12.03
CA LYS A 180 9.14 10.71 11.27
C LYS A 180 10.15 11.19 10.24
N GLU A 181 11.44 11.24 10.58
CA GLU A 181 12.46 11.81 9.71
C GLU A 181 12.61 11.03 8.40
N LEU A 182 12.63 9.69 8.46
CA LEU A 182 12.71 8.85 7.26
C LEU A 182 11.41 8.90 6.45
N PHE A 183 10.27 8.97 7.11
CA PHE A 183 9.00 9.16 6.41
C PHE A 183 8.94 10.51 5.68
N GLU A 184 9.44 11.59 6.29
CA GLU A 184 9.52 12.91 5.63
C GLU A 184 10.50 12.91 4.44
N VAL A 185 11.60 12.14 4.52
CA VAL A 185 12.47 11.90 3.35
C VAL A 185 11.69 11.21 2.24
N PHE A 186 10.97 10.14 2.56
CA PHE A 186 10.17 9.39 1.60
C PHE A 186 9.13 10.30 0.91
N LEU A 187 8.36 11.08 1.67
CA LEU A 187 7.39 12.03 1.13
C LEU A 187 8.04 13.10 0.25
N ARG A 188 9.18 13.65 0.66
CA ARG A 188 9.89 14.67 -0.11
C ARG A 188 10.32 14.14 -1.47
N VAL A 189 10.94 12.95 -1.48
CA VAL A 189 11.33 12.28 -2.72
C VAL A 189 10.10 12.03 -3.60
N ALA A 190 9.04 11.46 -3.05
CA ALA A 190 7.81 11.18 -3.78
C ALA A 190 7.20 12.44 -4.41
N HIS A 191 7.14 13.54 -3.66
CA HIS A 191 6.64 14.82 -4.16
C HIS A 191 7.48 15.39 -5.31
N ASP A 192 8.81 15.27 -5.23
CA ASP A 192 9.71 15.74 -6.27
C ASP A 192 9.51 14.98 -7.59
N TYR A 193 9.25 13.67 -7.50
CA TYR A 193 8.93 12.83 -8.66
C TYR A 193 7.45 12.81 -9.03
N LYS A 194 6.59 13.48 -8.26
CA LYS A 194 5.12 13.54 -8.44
C LYS A 194 4.47 12.15 -8.42
N LEU A 195 4.91 11.31 -7.51
CA LEU A 195 4.41 9.97 -7.31
C LEU A 195 3.67 9.87 -5.97
N PRO A 196 2.48 9.26 -5.92
CA PRO A 196 1.84 8.95 -4.64
C PRO A 196 2.65 7.90 -3.88
N VAL A 197 2.49 7.90 -2.54
CA VAL A 197 3.08 6.90 -1.67
C VAL A 197 2.01 6.00 -1.08
N PHE A 198 2.33 4.73 -0.88
CA PHE A 198 1.49 3.85 -0.11
C PHE A 198 1.51 4.24 1.37
N VAL A 199 0.39 4.79 1.81
CA VAL A 199 0.08 5.08 3.21
C VAL A 199 -1.41 4.87 3.44
N THR A 200 -1.78 4.35 4.61
CA THR A 200 -3.16 4.04 4.96
C THR A 200 -3.55 4.61 6.31
N ARG A 201 -4.83 4.94 6.48
CA ARG A 201 -5.38 5.41 7.75
C ARG A 201 -5.27 4.38 8.87
N ASP A 202 -5.24 3.11 8.53
CA ASP A 202 -5.10 2.02 9.50
C ASP A 202 -3.78 2.12 10.30
N TRP A 203 -2.76 2.83 9.79
CA TRP A 203 -1.46 3.01 10.48
C TRP A 203 -1.38 4.25 11.38
N PHE A 204 -2.33 5.19 11.30
CA PHE A 204 -2.24 6.46 12.02
C PHE A 204 -2.27 6.33 13.54
N ALA A 205 -2.95 5.30 14.06
CA ALA A 205 -3.00 5.04 15.50
C ALA A 205 -1.63 4.65 16.07
N ASP A 206 -0.89 3.82 15.32
CA ASP A 206 0.43 3.32 15.74
C ASP A 206 1.55 4.32 15.37
N HIS A 207 1.36 5.12 14.31
CA HIS A 207 2.32 6.08 13.79
C HIS A 207 1.68 7.48 13.60
N PRO A 208 1.42 8.23 14.70
CA PRO A 208 0.71 9.53 14.61
C PRO A 208 1.43 10.59 13.77
N TYR A 209 2.74 10.45 13.55
CA TYR A 209 3.50 11.38 12.70
C TYR A 209 3.14 11.26 11.22
N LEU A 210 2.58 10.14 10.76
CA LEU A 210 2.19 9.96 9.37
C LEU A 210 1.17 11.03 8.95
N GLU A 211 0.05 11.12 9.69
CA GLU A 211 -1.01 12.09 9.38
C GLU A 211 -0.50 13.52 9.39
N SER A 212 0.35 13.87 10.36
CA SER A 212 0.88 15.23 10.50
C SER A 212 1.92 15.63 9.45
N SER A 213 2.52 14.66 8.75
CA SER A 213 3.52 14.89 7.69
C SER A 213 2.92 14.97 6.29
N LEU A 214 1.68 14.48 6.12
CA LEU A 214 0.99 14.43 4.82
C LEU A 214 0.45 15.80 4.40
N ARG A 215 0.42 16.04 3.10
CA ARG A 215 -0.25 17.18 2.48
C ARG A 215 -1.71 16.84 2.18
N PRO A 216 -2.61 17.83 2.11
CA PRO A 216 -4.01 17.59 1.73
C PRO A 216 -4.20 16.96 0.34
N THR A 217 -3.18 17.05 -0.52
CA THR A 217 -3.16 16.48 -1.87
C THR A 217 -2.67 15.04 -1.90
N ASP A 218 -2.06 14.54 -0.83
CA ASP A 218 -1.53 13.19 -0.79
C ASP A 218 -2.67 12.17 -0.77
N ILE A 219 -2.46 11.06 -1.45
CA ILE A 219 -3.39 9.95 -1.47
C ILE A 219 -3.17 9.13 -0.20
N VAL A 220 -4.23 8.96 0.58
CA VAL A 220 -4.23 8.11 1.78
C VAL A 220 -5.30 7.06 1.60
N LEU A 221 -4.89 5.79 1.52
CA LEU A 221 -5.83 4.68 1.42
C LEU A 221 -6.66 4.55 2.71
N ASP A 222 -7.86 4.02 2.58
CA ASP A 222 -8.72 3.83 3.75
C ASP A 222 -8.25 2.66 4.60
N HIS A 223 -7.81 1.56 3.96
CA HIS A 223 -7.47 0.31 4.61
C HIS A 223 -6.29 -0.41 3.97
N THR A 224 -5.64 -1.29 4.75
CA THR A 224 -4.70 -2.29 4.25
C THR A 224 -4.97 -3.65 4.87
N ILE A 225 -4.67 -4.70 4.12
CA ILE A 225 -4.73 -6.08 4.59
C ILE A 225 -3.45 -6.79 4.14
N THR A 226 -2.79 -7.44 5.09
CA THR A 226 -1.69 -8.36 4.83
C THR A 226 -1.82 -9.56 5.76
N ILE A 227 -1.41 -10.73 5.31
CA ILE A 227 -1.46 -11.93 6.14
C ILE A 227 -0.33 -11.91 7.18
N SER A 228 -0.66 -12.16 8.44
CA SER A 228 0.33 -12.24 9.51
C SER A 228 1.09 -13.56 9.46
N PRO A 229 2.42 -13.57 9.77
CA PRO A 229 3.18 -14.79 9.98
C PRO A 229 2.63 -15.74 11.05
N THR A 230 1.76 -15.23 11.93
CA THR A 230 1.12 -16.03 12.98
C THR A 230 -0.07 -16.85 12.47
N VAL A 231 -0.55 -16.60 11.25
CA VAL A 231 -1.61 -17.40 10.63
C VAL A 231 -1.00 -18.70 10.11
N PRO A 232 -1.42 -19.88 10.64
CA PRO A 232 -0.84 -21.14 10.19
C PRO A 232 -1.25 -21.44 8.74
N PRO A 233 -0.38 -22.12 7.97
CA PRO A 233 -0.56 -22.33 6.53
C PRO A 233 -1.91 -22.92 6.11
N GLU A 234 -2.46 -23.84 6.88
CA GLU A 234 -3.76 -24.47 6.63
C GLU A 234 -4.95 -23.53 6.82
N LYS A 235 -4.73 -22.34 7.43
CA LYS A 235 -5.75 -21.32 7.65
C LYS A 235 -5.72 -20.17 6.61
N TRP A 236 -4.78 -20.19 5.68
CA TRP A 236 -4.58 -19.07 4.74
C TRP A 236 -5.78 -18.83 3.84
N ALA A 237 -6.30 -19.88 3.20
CA ALA A 237 -7.47 -19.73 2.36
C ALA A 237 -8.69 -19.21 3.16
N GLU A 238 -8.84 -19.62 4.43
CA GLU A 238 -9.88 -19.11 5.31
C GLU A 238 -9.66 -17.64 5.65
N PHE A 239 -8.41 -17.25 5.93
CA PHE A 239 -8.05 -15.85 6.17
C PHE A 239 -8.43 -14.96 4.98
N TYR A 240 -8.04 -15.35 3.75
CA TYR A 240 -8.35 -14.57 2.55
C TYR A 240 -9.84 -14.47 2.28
N ARG A 241 -10.59 -15.57 2.39
CA ARG A 241 -12.05 -15.59 2.26
C ARG A 241 -12.71 -14.65 3.26
N THR A 242 -12.30 -14.75 4.52
CA THR A 242 -12.86 -13.94 5.61
C THR A 242 -12.56 -12.46 5.41
N SER A 243 -11.34 -12.13 5.02
CA SER A 243 -10.92 -10.75 4.73
C SER A 243 -11.75 -10.12 3.60
N LEU A 244 -11.95 -10.86 2.50
CA LEU A 244 -12.74 -10.39 1.36
C LEU A 244 -14.22 -10.26 1.70
N LYS A 245 -14.81 -11.21 2.44
CA LYS A 245 -16.21 -11.14 2.88
C LYS A 245 -16.48 -9.95 3.80
N ASN A 246 -15.50 -9.61 4.64
CA ASN A 246 -15.57 -8.52 5.60
C ASN A 246 -14.91 -7.22 5.11
N LEU A 247 -14.61 -7.12 3.80
CA LEU A 247 -14.00 -5.90 3.25
C LEU A 247 -14.87 -4.69 3.55
N ARG A 248 -14.27 -3.66 4.14
CA ARG A 248 -14.93 -2.41 4.51
C ARG A 248 -15.13 -1.51 3.30
N PRO A 249 -16.11 -0.59 3.30
CA PRO A 249 -16.21 0.47 2.30
C PRO A 249 -14.94 1.32 2.24
N GLY A 250 -14.63 1.85 1.04
CA GLY A 250 -13.42 2.64 0.76
C GLY A 250 -12.42 1.87 -0.08
N VAL A 251 -11.21 2.39 -0.20
CA VAL A 251 -10.12 1.78 -0.95
C VAL A 251 -9.22 0.99 -0.01
N THR A 252 -9.15 -0.31 -0.23
CA THR A 252 -8.27 -1.24 0.50
C THR A 252 -7.14 -1.70 -0.41
N GLU A 253 -5.91 -1.70 0.09
CA GLU A 253 -4.81 -2.44 -0.53
C GLU A 253 -4.61 -3.78 0.16
N PHE A 254 -4.66 -4.86 -0.62
CA PHE A 254 -4.35 -6.21 -0.16
C PHE A 254 -2.94 -6.56 -0.61
N VAL A 255 -1.99 -6.52 0.33
CA VAL A 255 -0.58 -6.79 0.07
C VAL A 255 -0.32 -8.29 0.06
N ILE A 256 0.24 -8.78 -1.04
CA ILE A 256 0.56 -10.19 -1.26
C ILE A 256 1.98 -10.35 -1.81
N HIS A 257 2.52 -11.56 -1.66
CA HIS A 257 3.87 -11.86 -2.15
C HIS A 257 3.82 -13.10 -3.04
N LEU A 258 4.08 -12.95 -4.31
CA LEU A 258 3.92 -14.02 -5.29
C LEU A 258 5.26 -14.65 -5.67
N ALA A 259 5.33 -15.97 -5.79
CA ALA A 259 6.40 -16.67 -6.49
C ALA A 259 5.97 -18.11 -6.80
N PHE A 260 6.66 -18.74 -7.76
CA PHE A 260 6.64 -20.20 -7.86
C PHE A 260 7.59 -20.80 -6.82
N ALA A 261 7.17 -21.90 -6.16
CA ALA A 261 8.00 -22.60 -5.18
C ALA A 261 9.00 -23.55 -5.86
N ASP A 262 9.73 -23.03 -6.84
CA ASP A 262 10.78 -23.74 -7.57
C ASP A 262 12.13 -23.73 -6.83
N ASP A 263 13.16 -24.29 -7.45
CA ASP A 263 14.47 -24.43 -6.81
C ASP A 263 15.19 -23.09 -6.67
N GLU A 264 14.95 -22.12 -7.57
CA GLU A 264 15.46 -20.75 -7.43
C GLU A 264 14.90 -20.09 -6.18
N MET A 265 13.57 -20.09 -6.03
CA MET A 265 12.92 -19.45 -4.90
C MET A 265 13.26 -20.11 -3.56
N LYS A 266 13.36 -21.45 -3.52
CA LYS A 266 13.81 -22.18 -2.33
C LYS A 266 15.24 -21.80 -1.95
N ALA A 267 16.14 -21.68 -2.93
CA ALA A 267 17.53 -21.27 -2.69
C ALA A 267 17.62 -19.81 -2.23
N ALA A 268 16.88 -18.90 -2.86
CA ALA A 268 16.85 -17.48 -2.49
C ALA A 268 16.28 -17.23 -1.08
N THR A 269 15.40 -18.12 -0.60
CA THR A 269 14.75 -18.02 0.70
C THR A 269 15.15 -19.10 1.69
N LEU A 270 16.36 -19.64 1.53
CA LEU A 270 16.89 -20.68 2.40
C LEU A 270 16.81 -20.25 3.88
N GLU A 271 16.40 -21.17 4.75
CA GLU A 271 16.21 -20.99 6.20
C GLU A 271 15.15 -19.92 6.58
N ARG A 272 14.28 -19.53 5.63
CA ARG A 272 13.18 -18.60 5.88
C ARG A 272 11.86 -19.14 5.36
N ASP A 273 11.03 -19.65 6.26
CA ASP A 273 9.67 -20.10 5.91
C ASP A 273 8.73 -18.91 5.71
N THR A 274 8.90 -17.86 6.52
CA THR A 274 8.12 -16.63 6.42
C THR A 274 8.52 -15.85 5.18
N TRP A 275 7.54 -15.53 4.32
CA TRP A 275 7.73 -14.96 2.98
C TRP A 275 8.70 -15.77 2.10
N GLY A 276 8.88 -17.06 2.40
CA GLY A 276 9.67 -18.01 1.62
C GLY A 276 8.88 -18.60 0.45
N ALA A 277 9.48 -19.60 -0.20
CA ALA A 277 8.94 -20.20 -1.42
C ALA A 277 7.50 -20.75 -1.25
N ALA A 278 7.25 -21.52 -0.18
CA ALA A 278 5.93 -22.09 0.07
C ALA A 278 4.87 -21.04 0.43
N TRP A 279 5.26 -19.95 1.11
CA TRP A 279 4.41 -18.79 1.38
C TRP A 279 3.91 -18.18 0.09
N ARG A 280 4.82 -17.78 -0.78
CA ARG A 280 4.55 -17.07 -2.02
C ARG A 280 3.75 -17.89 -3.02
N GLN A 281 3.96 -19.20 -3.04
CA GLN A 281 3.15 -20.12 -3.86
C GLN A 281 1.69 -20.15 -3.38
N ARG A 282 1.42 -20.12 -2.06
CA ARG A 282 0.05 -20.09 -1.54
C ARG A 282 -0.68 -18.80 -1.91
N ASP A 283 0.01 -17.66 -1.83
CA ASP A 283 -0.57 -16.39 -2.31
C ASP A 283 -0.91 -16.49 -3.79
N PHE A 284 0.03 -16.95 -4.62
CA PHE A 284 -0.18 -17.14 -6.04
C PHE A 284 -1.37 -18.06 -6.35
N ASP A 285 -1.47 -19.20 -5.67
CA ASP A 285 -2.53 -20.18 -5.91
C ASP A 285 -3.91 -19.60 -5.57
N PHE A 286 -4.04 -18.89 -4.44
CA PHE A 286 -5.31 -18.31 -4.02
C PHE A 286 -5.73 -17.15 -4.94
N PHE A 287 -4.86 -16.14 -5.12
CA PHE A 287 -5.22 -14.94 -5.90
C PHE A 287 -5.36 -15.20 -7.40
N ARG A 288 -4.86 -16.33 -7.90
CA ARG A 288 -5.14 -16.79 -9.27
C ARG A 288 -6.37 -17.69 -9.43
N SER A 289 -6.98 -18.13 -8.33
CA SER A 289 -8.08 -19.08 -8.37
C SER A 289 -9.39 -18.50 -8.93
N GLU A 290 -10.28 -19.38 -9.41
CA GLU A 290 -11.65 -18.98 -9.74
C GLU A 290 -12.43 -18.60 -8.48
N GLU A 291 -12.14 -19.24 -7.34
CA GLU A 291 -12.72 -18.89 -6.05
C GLU A 291 -12.53 -17.41 -5.72
N PHE A 292 -11.33 -16.86 -5.93
CA PHE A 292 -11.06 -15.43 -5.72
C PHE A 292 -11.95 -14.56 -6.60
N ARG A 293 -12.11 -14.89 -7.89
CA ARG A 293 -12.99 -14.16 -8.81
C ARG A 293 -14.46 -14.21 -8.38
N GLU A 294 -14.91 -15.37 -7.92
CA GLU A 294 -16.27 -15.55 -7.39
C GLU A 294 -16.50 -14.67 -6.17
N LEU A 295 -15.55 -14.64 -5.23
CA LEU A 295 -15.61 -13.78 -4.05
C LEU A 295 -15.70 -12.29 -4.42
N LEU A 296 -14.93 -11.81 -5.40
CA LEU A 296 -15.04 -10.43 -5.87
C LEU A 296 -16.47 -10.12 -6.40
N ARG A 297 -17.05 -11.03 -7.18
CA ARG A 297 -18.41 -10.89 -7.73
C ARG A 297 -19.47 -10.92 -6.64
N GLU A 298 -19.43 -11.92 -5.74
CA GLU A 298 -20.39 -12.12 -4.66
C GLU A 298 -20.41 -10.96 -3.66
N GLN A 299 -19.22 -10.42 -3.35
CA GLN A 299 -19.07 -9.31 -2.41
C GLN A 299 -19.20 -7.93 -3.06
N ASN A 300 -19.46 -7.87 -4.39
CA ASN A 300 -19.50 -6.65 -5.19
C ASN A 300 -18.23 -5.78 -5.02
N ILE A 301 -17.06 -6.42 -4.93
CA ILE A 301 -15.76 -5.75 -4.84
C ILE A 301 -15.32 -5.31 -6.24
N LYS A 302 -14.85 -4.07 -6.37
CA LYS A 302 -14.30 -3.53 -7.62
C LYS A 302 -12.80 -3.38 -7.50
N LEU A 303 -12.07 -3.89 -8.48
CA LEU A 303 -10.64 -3.67 -8.58
C LEU A 303 -10.38 -2.24 -9.08
N VAL A 304 -9.45 -1.54 -8.43
CA VAL A 304 -8.97 -0.21 -8.80
C VAL A 304 -7.45 -0.19 -8.70
N THR A 305 -6.78 0.74 -9.39
CA THR A 305 -5.33 0.82 -9.48
C THR A 305 -4.79 2.12 -8.90
N TRP A 306 -3.51 2.16 -8.55
CA TRP A 306 -2.81 3.38 -8.16
C TRP A 306 -2.84 4.43 -9.28
N ARG A 307 -2.74 3.99 -10.53
CA ARG A 307 -2.86 4.87 -11.71
C ARG A 307 -4.21 5.58 -11.76
N GLU A 308 -5.31 4.88 -11.46
CA GLU A 308 -6.64 5.49 -11.39
C GLU A 308 -6.76 6.46 -10.22
N LEU A 309 -6.22 6.10 -9.05
CA LEU A 309 -6.17 6.98 -7.89
C LEU A 309 -5.39 8.27 -8.18
N ALA A 310 -4.18 8.17 -8.77
CA ALA A 310 -3.37 9.31 -9.13
C ALA A 310 -4.11 10.26 -10.11
N ARG A 311 -4.71 9.72 -11.16
CA ARG A 311 -5.53 10.50 -12.10
C ARG A 311 -6.72 11.19 -11.40
N ALA A 312 -7.41 10.49 -10.52
CA ALA A 312 -8.55 11.04 -9.77
C ALA A 312 -8.14 12.12 -8.75
N ALA A 313 -6.90 12.09 -8.28
CA ALA A 313 -6.29 13.09 -7.42
C ALA A 313 -5.70 14.29 -8.19
N GLY A 314 -5.60 14.20 -9.53
CA GLY A 314 -4.99 15.24 -10.38
C GLY A 314 -3.45 15.21 -10.39
N GLN A 315 -2.88 14.02 -10.16
CA GLN A 315 -1.44 13.77 -10.19
C GLN A 315 -1.01 13.07 -11.50
#